data_8ac895043c15194f84c78e966e36d698
#
_entry.id   8ac895043c15194f84c78e966e36d698
#
_cell.length_a   1.000
_cell.length_b   1.000
_cell.length_c   1.000
_cell.angle_alpha   90.00
_cell.angle_beta   90.00
_cell.angle_gamma   90.00
#
_symmetry.space_group_name_H-M   'P 1'
#
loop_
_entity.id
_entity.type
_entity.pdbx_description
1 polymer ?
#
loop_
_entity_poly.entity_id
_entity_poly.type
_entity_poly.pdbx_seq_one_letter_code
_entity_poly.pdbx_strand_id
1 'polypeptide(L)'
;MNRRDQREQAFILIFERTINNDTIAQIVENAGESRDLVLSAFAEKVATGVQDNEAVIDEKIEQNIHGWKMSRLSRVSLALLRLAIYEMMYEKDIPLSVSINEVVDLAKKYGGSEDAPF
;
A
#
# COMPACT_ATOMS: atom_id res chain seq x y z
N MET A 1 13.56 0.44 13.86
CA MET A 1 12.97 0.08 12.56
C MET A 1 13.15 1.23 11.59
N ASN A 2 13.72 0.96 10.42
CA ASN A 2 13.94 2.00 9.43
C ASN A 2 12.67 2.27 8.60
N ARG A 3 12.70 3.34 7.80
CA ARG A 3 11.54 3.74 7.00
C ARG A 3 11.14 2.67 5.99
N ARG A 4 12.10 1.92 5.46
CA ARG A 4 11.83 0.85 4.51
C ARG A 4 10.97 -0.25 5.13
N ASP A 5 11.31 -0.67 6.34
CA ASP A 5 10.55 -1.68 7.07
C ASP A 5 9.16 -1.16 7.45
N GLN A 6 9.08 0.11 7.82
CA GLN A 6 7.81 0.76 8.16
C GLN A 6 6.89 0.82 6.95
N ARG A 7 7.45 1.11 5.78
CA ARG A 7 6.69 1.14 4.51
C ARG A 7 6.18 -0.26 4.17
N GLU A 8 6.99 -1.28 4.39
CA GLU A 8 6.57 -2.65 4.16
C GLU A 8 5.40 -3.03 5.07
N GLN A 9 5.43 -2.61 6.32
CA GLN A 9 4.30 -2.80 7.23
C GLN A 9 3.03 -2.12 6.71
N ALA A 10 3.16 -0.89 6.21
CA ALA A 10 2.02 -0.18 5.62
C ALA A 10 1.44 -0.96 4.44
N PHE A 11 2.30 -1.46 3.56
CA PHE A 11 1.88 -2.28 2.43
C PHE A 11 1.09 -3.51 2.89
N ILE A 12 1.60 -4.21 3.88
CA ILE A 12 0.93 -5.43 4.38
C ILE A 12 -0.47 -5.11 4.90
N LEU A 13 -0.63 -4.02 5.63
CA LEU A 13 -1.95 -3.61 6.12
C LEU A 13 -2.90 -3.27 4.98
N ILE A 14 -2.42 -2.53 3.99
CA ILE A 14 -3.21 -2.15 2.82
C ILE A 14 -3.61 -3.41 2.04
N PHE A 15 -2.67 -4.34 1.88
CA PHE A 15 -2.92 -5.60 1.19
C PHE A 15 -3.98 -6.44 1.91
N GLU A 16 -3.87 -6.59 3.23
CA GLU A 16 -4.85 -7.34 4.01
C GLU A 16 -6.26 -6.77 3.85
N ARG A 17 -6.37 -5.44 3.79
CA ARG A 17 -7.67 -4.80 3.56
C ARG A 17 -8.24 -5.18 2.19
N THR A 18 -7.42 -5.36 1.16
CA THR A 18 -7.94 -5.78 -0.16
C THR A 18 -8.54 -7.19 -0.12
N ILE A 19 -8.10 -8.01 0.81
CA ILE A 19 -8.58 -9.39 0.94
C ILE A 19 -9.85 -9.46 1.80
N ASN A 20 -9.82 -8.80 2.97
CA ASN A 20 -10.87 -8.94 3.99
C ASN A 20 -11.92 -7.85 3.94
N ASN A 21 -11.60 -6.72 3.31
CA ASN A 21 -12.40 -5.51 3.34
C ASN A 21 -12.64 -4.98 4.76
N ASP A 22 -11.80 -5.38 5.70
CA ASP A 22 -11.83 -4.87 7.07
C ASP A 22 -11.24 -3.46 7.12
N THR A 23 -11.61 -2.70 8.15
CA THR A 23 -10.95 -1.40 8.39
C THR A 23 -9.52 -1.65 8.86
N ILE A 24 -8.67 -0.66 8.65
CA ILE A 24 -7.28 -0.75 9.13
C ILE A 24 -7.26 -0.92 10.66
N ALA A 25 -8.15 -0.25 11.38
CA ALA A 25 -8.25 -0.41 12.84
C ALA A 25 -8.52 -1.86 13.23
N GLN A 26 -9.42 -2.54 12.52
CA GLN A 26 -9.73 -3.94 12.78
C GLN A 26 -8.55 -4.85 12.47
N ILE A 27 -7.85 -4.59 11.38
CA ILE A 27 -6.67 -5.37 10.97
C ILE A 27 -5.56 -5.22 12.01
N VAL A 28 -5.32 -4.01 12.48
CA VAL A 28 -4.30 -3.73 13.50
C VAL A 28 -4.66 -4.42 14.82
N GLU A 29 -5.92 -4.35 15.24
CA GLU A 29 -6.38 -5.00 16.45
C GLU A 29 -6.18 -6.52 16.39
N ASN A 30 -6.58 -7.13 15.29
CA ASN A 30 -6.44 -8.57 15.10
C ASN A 30 -4.97 -9.00 15.06
N ALA A 31 -4.11 -8.21 14.42
CA ALA A 31 -2.68 -8.49 14.36
C ALA A 31 -2.04 -8.41 15.74
N GLY A 32 -2.45 -7.43 16.55
CA GLY A 32 -1.95 -7.28 17.93
C GLY A 32 -2.30 -8.44 18.84
N GLU A 33 -3.44 -9.08 18.61
CA GLU A 33 -3.89 -10.24 19.38
C GLU A 33 -3.19 -11.52 18.97
N SER A 34 -2.90 -11.68 17.67
CA SER A 34 -2.38 -12.92 17.12
C SER A 34 -0.90 -12.91 16.83
N ARG A 35 -0.27 -11.74 16.79
CA ARG A 35 1.13 -11.58 16.45
C ARG A 35 1.75 -10.56 17.41
N ASP A 36 2.91 -10.89 17.92
CA ASP A 36 3.66 -9.98 18.78
C ASP A 36 4.41 -8.98 17.90
N LEU A 37 3.65 -8.15 17.18
CA LEU A 37 4.19 -7.21 16.22
C LEU A 37 4.15 -5.79 16.78
N VAL A 38 5.31 -5.13 16.73
CA VAL A 38 5.37 -3.70 17.02
C VAL A 38 5.06 -2.96 15.71
N LEU A 39 3.89 -2.35 15.64
CA LEU A 39 3.47 -1.60 14.47
C LEU A 39 3.99 -0.16 14.57
N SER A 40 4.64 0.30 13.50
CA SER A 40 5.15 1.68 13.47
C SER A 40 4.01 2.68 13.31
N ALA A 41 4.20 3.88 13.90
CA ALA A 41 3.23 4.96 13.73
C ALA A 41 3.08 5.37 12.26
N PHE A 42 4.18 5.34 11.50
CA PHE A 42 4.16 5.64 10.09
C PHE A 42 3.27 4.64 9.33
N ALA A 43 3.44 3.35 9.58
CA ALA A 43 2.66 2.31 8.89
C ALA A 43 1.16 2.47 9.16
N GLU A 44 0.79 2.70 10.41
CA GLU A 44 -0.61 2.89 10.78
C GLU A 44 -1.19 4.15 10.16
N LYS A 45 -0.44 5.26 10.21
CA LYS A 45 -0.85 6.53 9.61
C LYS A 45 -1.08 6.39 8.10
N VAL A 46 -0.13 5.77 7.41
CA VAL A 46 -0.19 5.62 5.95
C VAL A 46 -1.34 4.69 5.55
N ALA A 47 -1.45 3.54 6.20
CA ALA A 47 -2.52 2.59 5.87
C ALA A 47 -3.90 3.18 6.14
N THR A 48 -4.07 3.88 7.26
CA THR A 48 -5.32 4.55 7.58
C THR A 48 -5.62 5.67 6.58
N GLY A 49 -4.60 6.42 6.19
CA GLY A 49 -4.74 7.48 5.19
C GLY A 49 -5.16 6.94 3.83
N VAL A 50 -4.62 5.80 3.43
CA VAL A 50 -5.07 5.11 2.20
C VAL A 50 -6.54 4.76 2.30
N GLN A 51 -6.97 4.17 3.41
CA GLN A 51 -8.36 3.82 3.62
C GLN A 51 -9.27 5.05 3.55
N ASP A 52 -8.90 6.12 4.23
CA ASP A 52 -9.71 7.33 4.31
C ASP A 52 -9.83 8.06 2.96
N ASN A 53 -8.85 7.87 2.08
CA ASN A 53 -8.79 8.52 0.78
C ASN A 53 -8.91 7.54 -0.38
N GLU A 54 -9.43 6.34 -0.12
CA GLU A 54 -9.43 5.24 -1.08
C GLU A 54 -10.10 5.59 -2.40
N ALA A 55 -11.24 6.28 -2.36
CA ALA A 55 -11.96 6.65 -3.57
C ALA A 55 -11.14 7.60 -4.45
N VAL A 56 -10.51 8.61 -3.85
CA VAL A 56 -9.68 9.57 -4.58
C VAL A 56 -8.43 8.89 -5.13
N ILE A 57 -7.81 8.04 -4.34
CA ILE A 57 -6.61 7.30 -4.73
C ILE A 57 -6.93 6.36 -5.91
N ASP A 58 -8.02 5.61 -5.80
CA ASP A 58 -8.43 4.69 -6.86
C ASP A 58 -8.77 5.43 -8.16
N GLU A 59 -9.35 6.61 -8.07
CA GLU A 59 -9.60 7.44 -9.24
C GLU A 59 -8.28 7.83 -9.92
N LYS A 60 -7.27 8.21 -9.14
CA LYS A 60 -5.94 8.52 -9.69
C LYS A 60 -5.29 7.31 -10.36
N ILE A 61 -5.43 6.13 -9.76
CA ILE A 61 -4.92 4.90 -10.35
C ILE A 61 -5.62 4.67 -11.70
N GLU A 62 -6.93 4.73 -11.72
CA GLU A 62 -7.71 4.45 -12.91
C GLU A 62 -7.36 5.40 -14.07
N GLN A 63 -7.12 6.67 -13.77
CA GLN A 63 -6.73 7.66 -14.76
C GLN A 63 -5.36 7.40 -15.37
N ASN A 64 -4.50 6.63 -14.72
CA ASN A 64 -3.10 6.47 -15.09
C ASN A 64 -2.70 5.06 -15.52
N ILE A 65 -3.60 4.08 -15.44
CA ILE A 65 -3.33 2.71 -15.89
C ILE A 65 -3.83 2.47 -17.30
N HIS A 66 -3.15 3.04 -18.27
CA HIS A 66 -3.55 2.94 -19.66
C HIS A 66 -3.55 1.49 -20.16
N GLY A 67 -4.66 1.06 -20.73
CA GLY A 67 -4.79 -0.29 -21.27
C GLY A 67 -5.13 -1.36 -20.23
N TRP A 68 -5.26 -0.99 -18.95
CA TRP A 68 -5.61 -1.91 -17.88
C TRP A 68 -6.91 -1.47 -17.22
N LYS A 69 -7.65 -2.46 -16.71
CA LYS A 69 -8.84 -2.18 -15.89
C LYS A 69 -8.48 -2.41 -14.42
N MET A 70 -9.05 -1.60 -13.54
CA MET A 70 -8.86 -1.78 -12.09
C MET A 70 -9.17 -3.20 -11.65
N SER A 71 -10.23 -3.79 -12.20
CA SER A 71 -10.65 -5.13 -11.83
C SER A 71 -9.65 -6.22 -12.23
N ARG A 72 -8.70 -5.91 -13.10
CA ARG A 72 -7.68 -6.86 -13.54
C ARG A 72 -6.36 -6.74 -12.78
N LEU A 73 -6.22 -5.73 -11.94
CA LEU A 73 -5.05 -5.60 -11.11
C LEU A 73 -5.07 -6.70 -10.04
N SER A 74 -3.91 -7.31 -9.80
CA SER A 74 -3.78 -8.22 -8.67
C SER A 74 -3.94 -7.42 -7.38
N ARG A 75 -4.24 -8.11 -6.28
CA ARG A 75 -4.35 -7.44 -4.98
C ARG A 75 -3.02 -6.84 -4.54
N VAL A 76 -1.91 -7.49 -4.89
CA VAL A 76 -0.57 -6.95 -4.62
C VAL A 76 -0.38 -5.65 -5.40
N SER A 77 -0.66 -5.65 -6.70
CA SER A 77 -0.52 -4.45 -7.53
C SER A 77 -1.41 -3.31 -7.03
N LEU A 78 -2.65 -3.63 -6.70
CA LEU A 78 -3.60 -2.63 -6.19
C LEU A 78 -3.08 -2.01 -4.89
N ALA A 79 -2.62 -2.83 -3.95
CA ALA A 79 -2.08 -2.35 -2.68
C ALA A 79 -0.85 -1.47 -2.89
N LEU A 80 0.05 -1.88 -3.78
CA LEU A 80 1.26 -1.12 -4.08
C LEU A 80 0.95 0.22 -4.73
N LEU A 81 0.02 0.24 -5.68
CA LEU A 81 -0.39 1.48 -6.32
C LEU A 81 -1.08 2.43 -5.33
N ARG A 82 -1.92 1.90 -4.46
CA ARG A 82 -2.55 2.70 -3.42
C ARG A 82 -1.51 3.33 -2.49
N LEU A 83 -0.51 2.54 -2.09
CA LEU A 83 0.57 3.03 -1.24
C LEU A 83 1.36 4.13 -1.95
N ALA A 84 1.78 3.89 -3.19
CA ALA A 84 2.57 4.85 -3.96
C ALA A 84 1.83 6.17 -4.17
N ILE A 85 0.58 6.10 -4.60
CA ILE A 85 -0.23 7.28 -4.86
C ILE A 85 -0.45 8.07 -3.55
N TYR A 86 -0.72 7.37 -2.45
CA TYR A 86 -0.87 8.04 -1.16
C TYR A 86 0.40 8.81 -0.79
N GLU A 87 1.57 8.18 -0.90
CA GLU A 87 2.83 8.85 -0.56
C GLU A 87 3.06 10.07 -1.45
N MET A 88 2.80 9.96 -2.73
CA MET A 88 2.98 11.07 -3.67
C MET A 88 2.05 12.24 -3.38
N MET A 89 0.83 11.95 -2.95
CA MET A 89 -0.18 13.00 -2.70
C MET A 89 -0.05 13.62 -1.32
N TYR A 90 0.26 12.83 -0.30
CA TYR A 90 0.12 13.25 1.09
C TYR A 90 1.41 13.25 1.89
N GLU A 91 2.43 12.52 1.48
CA GLU A 91 3.73 12.49 2.17
C GLU A 91 4.76 13.27 1.36
N LYS A 92 4.58 14.57 1.31
CA LYS A 92 5.36 15.46 0.43
C LYS A 92 6.82 15.60 0.84
N ASP A 93 7.17 15.23 2.05
CA ASP A 93 8.55 15.22 2.52
C ASP A 93 9.36 14.07 1.92
N ILE A 94 8.68 13.07 1.35
CA ILE A 94 9.33 11.93 0.73
C ILE A 94 9.50 12.23 -0.76
N PRO A 95 10.74 12.23 -1.30
CA PRO A 95 10.95 12.43 -2.73
C PRO A 95 10.23 11.36 -3.56
N LEU A 96 9.69 11.76 -4.71
CA LEU A 96 8.97 10.84 -5.60
C LEU A 96 9.82 9.64 -6.00
N SER A 97 11.12 9.86 -6.26
CA SER A 97 12.02 8.80 -6.65
C SER A 97 12.15 7.74 -5.55
N VAL A 98 12.11 8.15 -4.30
CA VAL A 98 12.18 7.21 -3.16
C VAL A 98 10.92 6.35 -3.12
N SER A 99 9.74 6.96 -3.20
CA SER A 99 8.48 6.22 -3.19
C SER A 99 8.40 5.22 -4.34
N ILE A 100 8.77 5.65 -5.54
CA ILE A 100 8.74 4.78 -6.72
C ILE A 100 9.69 3.61 -6.56
N ASN A 101 10.94 3.85 -6.16
CA ASN A 101 11.93 2.80 -6.00
C ASN A 101 11.54 1.80 -4.93
N GLU A 102 11.00 2.27 -3.81
CA GLU A 102 10.58 1.39 -2.72
C GLU A 102 9.38 0.52 -3.11
N VAL A 103 8.43 1.09 -3.84
CA VAL A 103 7.27 0.32 -4.32
C VAL A 103 7.70 -0.72 -5.35
N VAL A 104 8.63 -0.40 -6.23
CA VAL A 104 9.19 -1.36 -7.19
C VAL A 104 9.87 -2.52 -6.47
N ASP A 105 10.62 -2.23 -5.41
CA ASP A 105 11.27 -3.28 -4.63
C ASP A 105 10.24 -4.19 -3.92
N LEU A 106 9.16 -3.61 -3.41
CA LEU A 106 8.08 -4.39 -2.82
C LEU A 106 7.37 -5.25 -3.88
N ALA A 107 7.21 -4.74 -5.09
CA ALA A 107 6.63 -5.50 -6.19
C ALA A 107 7.48 -6.72 -6.52
N LYS A 108 8.81 -6.57 -6.51
CA LYS A 108 9.72 -7.69 -6.74
C LYS A 108 9.66 -8.72 -5.62
N LYS A 109 9.43 -8.27 -4.39
CA LYS A 109 9.39 -9.15 -3.23
C LYS A 109 8.08 -9.93 -3.13
N TYR A 110 6.95 -9.28 -3.38
CA TYR A 110 5.63 -9.84 -3.13
C TYR A 110 4.85 -10.22 -4.40
N GLY A 111 5.13 -9.57 -5.50
CA GLY A 111 4.47 -9.87 -6.77
C GLY A 111 5.19 -10.95 -7.55
N GLY A 112 4.49 -11.63 -8.44
CA GLY A 112 5.10 -12.52 -9.40
C GLY A 112 5.69 -11.72 -10.55
N SER A 113 6.31 -12.40 -11.50
CA SER A 113 6.90 -11.76 -12.68
C SER A 113 5.85 -11.02 -13.51
N GLU A 114 4.60 -11.46 -13.46
CA GLU A 114 3.49 -10.84 -14.17
C GLU A 114 3.05 -9.52 -13.56
N ASP A 115 3.40 -9.25 -12.31
CA ASP A 115 3.04 -8.00 -11.61
C ASP A 115 4.14 -6.93 -11.74
N ALA A 116 5.36 -7.33 -12.01
CA ALA A 116 6.51 -6.43 -12.00
C ALA A 116 6.47 -5.30 -13.04
N PRO A 117 5.91 -5.49 -14.24
CA PRO A 117 5.98 -4.46 -15.27
C PRO A 117 4.85 -3.42 -15.25
N PHE A 118 3.99 -3.43 -14.28
CA PHE A 118 2.96 -2.39 -14.26
C PHE A 118 3.55 -1.01 -13.94
#